data_ac0396dcb96505a6bc6171817d6878fd
#
_entry.id   ac0396dcb96505a6bc6171817d6878fd
#
_cell.length_a   1.000
_cell.length_b   1.000
_cell.length_c   1.000
_cell.angle_alpha   90.00
_cell.angle_beta   90.00
_cell.angle_gamma   90.00
#
_symmetry.space_group_name_H-M   'P 1'
#
loop_
_entity.id
_entity.type
_entity.pdbx_description
1 polymer ?
#
loop_
_entity_poly.entity_id
_entity_poly.type
_entity_poly.pdbx_seq_one_letter_code
_entity_poly.pdbx_strand_id
1 'polypeptide(L)'
;MKVWAKVLTDHRIMNETVREFSSARPSDLEGWSGPVHELCQDLDLCRPVILGKHVNDLMRFSRVVFRPSDFIETVDFDEFELEVLSEKKKKSTNPYSFA
;
A
#
# COMPACT_ATOMS: atom_id res chain seq x y z
N MET A 1 -3.56 -3.12 10.16
CA MET A 1 -2.91 -3.40 8.87
C MET A 1 -1.56 -2.70 8.83
N LYS A 2 -0.52 -3.40 8.43
CA LYS A 2 0.81 -2.83 8.30
C LYS A 2 1.20 -2.85 6.83
N VAL A 3 1.60 -1.70 6.30
CA VAL A 3 1.88 -1.55 4.88
C VAL A 3 3.28 -1.02 4.66
N TRP A 4 3.99 -1.64 3.73
CA TRP A 4 5.33 -1.23 3.30
C TRP A 4 5.19 -0.54 1.95
N ALA A 5 5.57 0.72 1.87
CA ALA A 5 5.51 1.49 0.63
C ALA A 5 6.93 1.74 0.14
N LYS A 6 7.16 1.45 -1.14
CA LYS A 6 8.49 1.56 -1.74
C LYS A 6 8.42 2.36 -3.03
N VAL A 7 9.41 3.21 -3.24
CA VAL A 7 9.60 3.91 -4.50
C VAL A 7 10.83 3.32 -5.16
N LEU A 8 10.69 2.82 -6.40
CA LEU A 8 11.76 2.11 -7.09
C LEU A 8 12.13 2.80 -8.40
N THR A 9 13.43 2.79 -8.70
CA THR A 9 13.95 3.22 -9.98
C THR A 9 14.99 2.19 -10.39
N ASP A 10 14.88 1.66 -11.60
CA ASP A 10 15.77 0.61 -12.10
C ASP A 10 15.81 -0.57 -11.13
N HIS A 11 14.64 -0.94 -10.60
CA HIS A 11 14.48 -2.07 -9.69
C HIS A 11 15.18 -1.90 -8.35
N ARG A 12 15.56 -0.67 -8.02
CA ARG A 12 16.21 -0.40 -6.73
C ARG A 12 15.32 0.48 -5.89
N ILE A 13 15.25 0.17 -4.59
CA ILE A 13 14.45 0.96 -3.67
C ILE A 13 15.16 2.28 -3.41
N MET A 14 14.53 3.38 -3.84
CA MET A 14 15.08 4.72 -3.67
C MET A 14 14.58 5.35 -2.38
N ASN A 15 13.38 4.96 -1.94
CA ASN A 15 12.80 5.48 -0.71
C ASN A 15 11.75 4.49 -0.25
N GLU A 16 11.47 4.47 1.05
CA GLU A 16 10.49 3.52 1.58
C GLU A 16 10.00 3.97 2.94
N THR A 17 8.83 3.48 3.30
CA THR A 17 8.28 3.69 4.63
C THR A 17 7.39 2.50 5.00
N VAL A 18 7.27 2.22 6.27
CA VAL A 18 6.36 1.23 6.79
C VAL A 18 5.43 1.94 7.75
N ARG A 19 4.14 1.75 7.57
CA ARG A 19 3.16 2.42 8.42
C ARG A 19 2.13 1.42 8.91
N GLU A 20 1.78 1.54 10.17
CA GLU A 20 0.75 0.74 10.79
C GLU A 20 -0.55 1.54 10.77
N PHE A 21 -1.63 0.92 10.30
CA PHE A 21 -2.96 1.52 10.31
C PHE A 21 -3.82 0.75 11.31
N SER A 22 -4.67 1.47 12.02
CA SER A 22 -5.50 0.84 13.03
C SER A 22 -6.64 0.03 12.41
N SER A 23 -6.94 0.25 11.15
CA SER A 23 -8.05 -0.43 10.49
C SER A 23 -7.60 -1.73 9.83
N ALA A 24 -8.57 -2.56 9.49
CA ALA A 24 -8.32 -3.75 8.69
C ALA A 24 -8.11 -3.34 7.24
N ARG A 25 -7.72 -4.30 6.40
CA ARG A 25 -7.49 -4.04 4.98
C ARG A 25 -8.80 -3.59 4.32
N PRO A 26 -8.80 -2.43 3.65
CA PRO A 26 -10.00 -2.00 2.93
C PRO A 26 -10.27 -2.89 1.73
N SER A 27 -11.53 -3.00 1.35
CA SER A 27 -11.93 -3.82 0.21
C SER A 27 -12.39 -3.00 -0.99
N ASP A 28 -12.31 -1.67 -0.92
CA ASP A 28 -12.76 -0.81 -2.02
C ASP A 28 -11.82 0.38 -2.20
N LEU A 29 -12.07 1.11 -3.28
CA LEU A 29 -11.27 2.28 -3.63
C LEU A 29 -11.29 3.34 -2.54
N GLU A 30 -12.47 3.58 -2.03
CA GLU A 30 -12.65 4.64 -1.06
C GLU A 30 -11.86 4.35 0.21
N GLY A 31 -11.90 3.11 0.65
CA GLY A 31 -11.19 2.70 1.84
C GLY A 31 -9.68 2.80 1.70
N TRP A 32 -9.15 2.58 0.49
CA TRP A 32 -7.72 2.66 0.25
C TRP A 32 -7.21 4.08 0.06
N SER A 33 -8.12 5.02 -0.25
CA SER A 33 -7.72 6.40 -0.54
C SER A 33 -6.94 7.04 0.62
N GLY A 34 -7.44 6.87 1.85
CA GLY A 34 -6.78 7.44 3.01
C GLY A 34 -5.39 6.86 3.26
N PRO A 35 -5.27 5.54 3.37
CA PRO A 35 -3.95 4.92 3.57
C PRO A 35 -2.94 5.29 2.48
N VAL A 36 -3.34 5.27 1.22
CA VAL A 36 -2.44 5.64 0.13
C VAL A 36 -2.00 7.09 0.28
N HIS A 37 -2.93 7.97 0.62
CA HIS A 37 -2.60 9.38 0.81
C HIS A 37 -1.55 9.56 1.91
N GLU A 38 -1.72 8.86 3.03
CA GLU A 38 -0.79 9.00 4.15
C GLU A 38 0.59 8.46 3.81
N LEU A 39 0.64 7.33 3.08
CA LEU A 39 1.91 6.77 2.67
C LEU A 39 2.63 7.69 1.69
N CYS A 40 1.88 8.31 0.78
CA CYS A 40 2.46 9.27 -0.16
C CYS A 40 2.98 10.50 0.57
N GLN A 41 2.28 10.96 1.61
CA GLN A 41 2.77 12.07 2.40
C GLN A 41 4.09 11.71 3.10
N ASP A 42 4.18 10.50 3.64
CA ASP A 42 5.40 10.05 4.29
C ASP A 42 6.59 10.07 3.33
N LEU A 43 6.35 9.80 2.06
CA LEU A 43 7.40 9.71 1.05
C LEU A 43 7.51 10.99 0.21
N ASP A 44 6.70 12.01 0.53
CA ASP A 44 6.69 13.28 -0.18
C ASP A 44 6.36 13.07 -1.67
N LEU A 45 5.32 12.30 -1.93
CA LEU A 45 4.87 12.01 -3.28
C LEU A 45 3.48 12.55 -3.52
N CYS A 46 3.16 12.84 -4.79
CA CYS A 46 1.78 13.05 -5.19
C CYS A 46 1.07 11.69 -5.18
N ARG A 47 -0.26 11.72 -5.09
CA ARG A 47 -1.05 10.49 -5.04
C ARG A 47 -1.29 9.93 -6.43
N PRO A 48 -1.27 8.60 -6.57
CA PRO A 48 -1.66 7.99 -7.83
C PRO A 48 -3.18 7.95 -7.95
N VAL A 49 -3.66 7.71 -9.16
CA VAL A 49 -5.07 7.42 -9.39
C VAL A 49 -5.29 5.95 -9.07
N ILE A 50 -6.14 5.67 -8.09
CA ILE A 50 -6.41 4.29 -7.68
C ILE A 50 -7.59 3.79 -8.49
N LEU A 51 -7.39 2.66 -9.18
CA LEU A 51 -8.42 2.04 -9.98
C LEU A 51 -8.82 0.71 -9.39
N GLY A 52 -9.91 0.15 -9.90
CA GLY A 52 -10.39 -1.14 -9.41
C GLY A 52 -9.33 -2.23 -9.53
N LYS A 53 -8.51 -2.20 -10.58
CA LYS A 53 -7.45 -3.20 -10.76
C LYS A 53 -6.44 -3.14 -9.64
N HIS A 54 -6.16 -1.95 -9.12
CA HIS A 54 -5.19 -1.79 -8.04
C HIS A 54 -5.73 -2.41 -6.74
N VAL A 55 -7.01 -2.14 -6.45
CA VAL A 55 -7.64 -2.72 -5.26
C VAL A 55 -7.70 -4.23 -5.40
N ASN A 56 -8.01 -4.73 -6.58
CA ASN A 56 -8.07 -6.15 -6.83
C ASN A 56 -6.71 -6.82 -6.56
N ASP A 57 -5.63 -6.18 -7.01
CA ASP A 57 -4.28 -6.70 -6.76
C ASP A 57 -3.97 -6.72 -5.27
N LEU A 58 -4.34 -5.66 -4.55
CA LEU A 58 -4.13 -5.61 -3.11
C LEU A 58 -4.90 -6.70 -2.38
N MET A 59 -6.12 -6.99 -2.85
CA MET A 59 -6.94 -8.02 -2.22
C MET A 59 -6.44 -9.42 -2.54
N ARG A 60 -5.95 -9.63 -3.76
CA ARG A 60 -5.52 -10.97 -4.19
C ARG A 60 -4.08 -11.29 -3.86
N PHE A 61 -3.18 -10.32 -3.96
CA PHE A 61 -1.75 -10.56 -3.83
C PHE A 61 -1.13 -9.84 -2.64
N SER A 62 -1.89 -9.06 -1.91
CA SER A 62 -1.42 -8.24 -0.80
C SER A 62 -0.37 -7.22 -1.25
N ARG A 63 -0.32 -6.92 -2.54
CA ARG A 63 0.61 -5.93 -3.06
C ARG A 63 0.07 -5.35 -4.36
N VAL A 64 0.51 -4.14 -4.66
CA VAL A 64 0.14 -3.46 -5.90
C VAL A 64 1.31 -2.58 -6.33
N VAL A 65 1.47 -2.43 -7.64
CA VAL A 65 2.48 -1.55 -8.21
C VAL A 65 1.77 -0.47 -9.01
N PHE A 66 2.05 0.78 -8.66
CA PHE A 66 1.59 1.93 -9.43
C PHE A 66 2.75 2.35 -10.32
N ARG A 67 2.44 2.62 -11.58
CA ARG A 67 3.44 3.03 -12.55
C ARG A 67 3.31 4.52 -12.83
N PRO A 68 4.28 5.14 -13.50
CA PRO A 68 4.20 6.58 -13.79
C PRO A 68 2.88 6.99 -14.45
N SER A 69 2.33 6.12 -15.30
CA SER A 69 1.09 6.42 -16.00
C SER A 69 -0.13 6.44 -15.06
N ASP A 70 0.01 5.96 -13.84
CA ASP A 70 -1.08 5.99 -12.86
C ASP A 70 -1.12 7.31 -12.09
N PHE A 71 -0.16 8.19 -12.33
CA PHE A 71 -0.10 9.49 -11.65
C PHE A 71 -0.50 10.59 -12.64
N ILE A 72 -1.24 11.58 -12.14
CA ILE A 72 -1.62 12.72 -12.97
C ILE A 72 -0.41 13.59 -13.21
N GLU A 73 0.42 13.77 -12.18
CA GLU A 73 1.63 14.58 -12.30
C GLU A 73 2.79 13.71 -12.77
N THR A 74 3.75 14.36 -13.42
CA THR A 74 4.95 13.67 -13.85
C THR A 74 5.77 13.26 -12.62
N VAL A 75 6.18 12.00 -12.59
CA VAL A 75 7.01 11.49 -11.50
C VAL A 75 8.36 11.06 -12.06
N ASP A 76 9.36 11.01 -11.18
CA ASP A 76 10.73 10.70 -11.61
C ASP A 76 11.20 9.34 -11.12
N PHE A 77 10.28 8.45 -10.86
CA PHE A 77 10.59 7.08 -10.48
C PHE A 77 9.84 6.11 -11.40
N ASP A 78 10.18 4.83 -11.32
CA ASP A 78 9.58 3.82 -12.21
C ASP A 78 8.37 3.13 -11.59
N GLU A 79 8.40 2.89 -10.28
CA GLU A 79 7.35 2.14 -9.60
C GLU A 79 7.14 2.66 -8.20
N PHE A 80 5.88 2.65 -7.78
CA PHE A 80 5.50 2.91 -6.40
C PHE A 80 4.75 1.66 -5.95
N GLU A 81 5.35 0.89 -5.08
CA GLU A 81 4.80 -0.40 -4.67
C GLU A 81 4.30 -0.37 -3.24
N LEU A 82 3.12 -0.94 -3.03
CA LEU A 82 2.57 -1.12 -1.68
C LEU A 82 2.47 -2.61 -1.42
N GLU A 83 2.88 -3.02 -0.24
CA GLU A 83 2.77 -4.40 0.17
C GLU A 83 2.20 -4.47 1.57
N VAL A 84 1.13 -5.24 1.75
CA VAL A 84 0.51 -5.44 3.04
C VAL A 84 1.31 -6.52 3.75
N LEU A 85 2.03 -6.13 4.81
CA LEU A 85 2.90 -7.06 5.52
C LEU A 85 2.13 -7.88 6.54
N SER A 86 1.12 -7.29 7.18
CA SER A 86 0.31 -8.02 8.15
C SER A 86 -1.01 -7.30 8.32
N GLU A 87 -2.00 -8.03 8.80
CA GLU A 87 -3.31 -7.48 9.08
C GLU A 87 -3.60 -7.55 10.56
N LYS A 88 -4.37 -6.56 11.01
CA LYS A 88 -4.78 -6.59 12.38
C LYS A 88 -5.88 -7.61 12.51
N LYS A 89 -5.62 -8.72 13.21
CA LYS A 89 -6.62 -9.74 13.35
C LYS A 89 -7.39 -9.51 14.59
N LYS A 90 -8.53 -10.07 14.61
CA LYS A 90 -9.27 -10.02 15.76
C LYS A 90 -8.63 -10.87 16.71
N LYS A 91 -8.44 -10.84 17.50
CA LYS A 91 -7.74 -11.58 18.29
C LYS A 91 -7.98 -12.76 18.41
N SER A 92 -8.02 -13.19 18.31
CA SER A 92 -8.13 -14.16 18.28
C SER A 92 -7.86 -14.99 18.26
N THR A 93 -8.04 -14.95 18.37
CA THR A 93 -7.95 -15.79 18.30
C THR A 93 -7.29 -16.72 18.08
N ASN A 94 -6.83 -16.77 18.30
CA ASN A 94 -6.11 -17.80 18.00
C ASN A 94 -5.70 -18.54 19.06
N PRO A 95 -6.17 -19.30 19.26
CA PRO A 95 -5.93 -20.10 20.29
C PRO A 95 -4.68 -20.81 20.24
N TYR A 96 -4.20 -20.99 19.63
CA TYR A 96 -3.08 -21.63 19.64
C TYR A 96 -2.16 -20.85 19.61
N SER A 97 -2.51 -20.14 19.65
CA SER A 97 -1.71 -19.34 19.64
C SER A 97 -1.30 -19.14 20.84
N PHE A 98 -1.87 -19.87 21.36
CA PHE A 98 -1.65 -19.98 22.19
C PHE A 98 -1.56 -20.56 22.53
N ALA A 99 -1.74 -20.51 22.39
CA ALA A 99 -1.75 -21.04 22.69
C ALA A 99 -1.70 -21.19 22.86
#